data_c826c9c44a4f3265e1e39b9e7237536a
#
_entry.id   c826c9c44a4f3265e1e39b9e7237536a
#
_cell.length_a   1.000
_cell.length_b   1.000
_cell.length_c   1.000
_cell.angle_alpha   90.00
_cell.angle_beta   90.00
_cell.angle_gamma   90.00
#
_symmetry.space_group_name_H-M   'P 1'
#
loop_
_entity.id
_entity.type
_entity.pdbx_description
1 polymer ?
#
loop_
_entity_poly.entity_id
_entity_poly.type
_entity_poly.pdbx_seq_one_letter_code
_entity_poly.pdbx_strand_id
1 'polypeptide(L)'
;MAMPTARSGLLRANLTVASGTALSRLTGLARIIVFGIVVGQTALADAYDIANNAPNVVYELLLGGILTATLVPLFTRHLQSGDDDSISAITSFTVVALGVITALAIALAPLIFKVFSLNPSSDIDADLFSQAGTILTRLLLLQVFFYGVTSICTSILHARKKFFAAAWTPVLANIVTITSLLFVSRISSVDPPTLSEVVDNTSLQWLLGMGSTSGIIVMAVGMLLALR
;
A
#
# COMPACT_ATOMS: atom_id res chain seq x y z
N MET A 1 -39.00 -8.95 26.95
CA MET A 1 -38.06 -7.88 27.35
C MET A 1 -36.62 -8.37 27.16
N ALA A 2 -36.12 -8.41 25.91
CA ALA A 2 -34.78 -8.91 25.58
C ALA A 2 -34.25 -8.21 24.32
N MET A 3 -33.88 -6.90 24.41
CA MET A 3 -33.20 -6.18 23.33
C MET A 3 -32.11 -5.16 23.76
N PRO A 4 -31.36 -5.34 24.84
CA PRO A 4 -30.17 -4.51 25.10
C PRO A 4 -28.87 -5.07 24.50
N THR A 5 -28.72 -6.36 24.31
CA THR A 5 -27.45 -7.01 23.97
C THR A 5 -27.01 -6.84 22.50
N ALA A 6 -27.93 -6.86 21.55
CA ALA A 6 -27.62 -6.66 20.14
C ALA A 6 -27.15 -5.24 19.83
N ARG A 7 -27.78 -4.23 20.47
CA ARG A 7 -27.47 -2.81 20.28
C ARG A 7 -26.10 -2.44 20.85
N SER A 8 -25.72 -3.02 22.00
CA SER A 8 -24.40 -2.82 22.59
C SER A 8 -23.27 -3.47 21.78
N GLY A 9 -23.51 -4.62 21.15
CA GLY A 9 -22.56 -5.28 20.26
C GLY A 9 -22.28 -4.49 18.99
N LEU A 10 -23.33 -3.95 18.37
CA LEU A 10 -23.21 -3.09 17.18
C LEU A 10 -22.48 -1.80 17.49
N LEU A 11 -22.75 -1.16 18.63
CA LEU A 11 -22.06 0.06 19.05
C LEU A 11 -20.57 -0.19 19.28
N ARG A 12 -20.19 -1.29 19.92
CA ARG A 12 -18.79 -1.66 20.12
C ARG A 12 -18.08 -1.91 18.78
N ALA A 13 -18.70 -2.67 17.87
CA ALA A 13 -18.13 -2.92 16.55
C ALA A 13 -17.92 -1.63 15.77
N ASN A 14 -18.91 -0.72 15.75
CA ASN A 14 -18.81 0.55 15.08
C ASN A 14 -17.73 1.46 15.70
N LEU A 15 -17.63 1.52 17.03
CA LEU A 15 -16.59 2.27 17.73
C LEU A 15 -15.21 1.74 17.42
N THR A 16 -15.04 0.42 17.37
CA THR A 16 -13.75 -0.21 17.02
C THR A 16 -13.32 0.09 15.60
N VAL A 17 -14.24 0.07 14.64
CA VAL A 17 -13.96 0.43 13.24
C VAL A 17 -13.66 1.93 13.13
N ALA A 18 -14.46 2.77 13.77
CA ALA A 18 -14.27 4.22 13.76
C ALA A 18 -12.92 4.63 14.39
N SER A 19 -12.56 4.04 15.54
CA SER A 19 -11.26 4.30 16.18
C SER A 19 -10.08 3.83 15.34
N GLY A 20 -10.16 2.65 14.71
CA GLY A 20 -9.13 2.16 13.80
C GLY A 20 -8.96 3.08 12.58
N THR A 21 -10.06 3.51 11.98
CA THR A 21 -10.04 4.45 10.84
C THR A 21 -9.45 5.81 11.24
N ALA A 22 -9.86 6.36 12.39
CA ALA A 22 -9.33 7.64 12.89
C ALA A 22 -7.82 7.53 13.17
N LEU A 23 -7.38 6.47 13.83
CA LEU A 23 -5.96 6.24 14.12
C LEU A 23 -5.13 6.02 12.86
N SER A 24 -5.68 5.31 11.86
CA SER A 24 -5.05 5.16 10.55
C SER A 24 -4.82 6.50 9.85
N ARG A 25 -5.81 7.42 9.91
CA ARG A 25 -5.65 8.76 9.35
C ARG A 25 -4.62 9.59 10.10
N LEU A 26 -4.61 9.53 11.43
CA LEU A 26 -3.63 10.23 12.28
C LEU A 26 -2.21 9.71 12.02
N THR A 27 -2.01 8.40 11.98
CA THR A 27 -0.71 7.80 11.68
C THR A 27 -0.28 8.06 10.22
N GLY A 28 -1.22 8.12 9.28
CA GLY A 28 -0.96 8.53 7.91
C GLY A 28 -0.48 9.99 7.81
N LEU A 29 -1.11 10.90 8.56
CA LEU A 29 -0.64 12.30 8.67
C LEU A 29 0.76 12.36 9.30
N ALA A 30 1.00 11.62 10.39
CA ALA A 30 2.32 11.55 11.01
C ALA A 30 3.38 11.06 10.02
N ARG A 31 3.07 10.08 9.16
CA ARG A 31 3.96 9.60 8.10
C ARG A 31 4.35 10.72 7.13
N ILE A 32 3.37 11.53 6.69
CA ILE A 32 3.62 12.65 5.78
C ILE A 32 4.52 13.70 6.44
N ILE A 33 4.28 14.00 7.71
CA ILE A 33 5.10 14.96 8.47
C ILE A 33 6.55 14.44 8.62
N VAL A 34 6.72 13.17 8.99
CA VAL A 34 8.05 12.55 9.13
C VAL A 34 8.78 12.53 7.78
N PHE A 35 8.08 12.20 6.69
CA PHE A 35 8.64 12.26 5.35
C PHE A 35 9.13 13.68 5.00
N GLY A 36 8.32 14.70 5.26
CA GLY A 36 8.69 16.10 5.03
C GLY A 36 9.85 16.58 5.89
N ILE A 37 10.02 16.05 7.10
CA ILE A 37 11.19 16.36 7.97
C ILE A 37 12.45 15.68 7.44
N VAL A 38 12.36 14.41 7.02
CA VAL A 38 13.52 13.58 6.67
C VAL A 38 14.02 13.85 5.25
N VAL A 39 13.10 13.98 4.28
CA VAL A 39 13.45 14.17 2.87
C VAL A 39 13.38 15.63 2.44
N GLY A 40 12.64 16.44 3.18
CA GLY A 40 12.48 17.87 2.92
C GLY A 40 11.64 18.15 1.66
N GLN A 41 11.73 19.41 1.21
CA GLN A 41 11.12 19.84 -0.07
C GLN A 41 12.21 19.83 -1.15
N THR A 42 12.54 18.65 -1.63
CA THR A 42 13.66 18.41 -2.55
C THR A 42 13.15 17.73 -3.84
N ALA A 43 13.96 17.74 -4.88
CA ALA A 43 13.69 16.98 -6.10
C ALA A 43 13.55 15.47 -5.82
N LEU A 44 14.21 14.95 -4.78
CA LEU A 44 14.02 13.58 -4.34
C LEU A 44 12.62 13.36 -3.75
N ALA A 45 12.08 14.33 -3.00
CA ALA A 45 10.73 14.23 -2.48
C ALA A 45 9.70 14.15 -3.62
N ASP A 46 9.86 14.94 -4.66
CA ASP A 46 8.99 14.91 -5.84
C ASP A 46 9.09 13.57 -6.58
N ALA A 47 10.32 13.08 -6.82
CA ALA A 47 10.54 11.77 -7.44
C ALA A 47 9.94 10.63 -6.61
N TYR A 48 10.09 10.68 -5.28
CA TYR A 48 9.51 9.70 -4.37
C TYR A 48 7.98 9.75 -4.36
N ASP A 49 7.38 10.95 -4.33
CA ASP A 49 5.92 11.11 -4.31
C ASP A 49 5.29 10.53 -5.59
N ILE A 50 5.86 10.85 -6.75
CA ILE A 50 5.47 10.25 -8.03
C ILE A 50 5.58 8.73 -7.97
N ALA A 51 6.73 8.20 -7.54
CA ALA A 51 6.99 6.79 -7.47
C ALA A 51 6.07 6.06 -6.46
N ASN A 52 5.77 6.69 -5.32
CA ASN A 52 4.90 6.14 -4.27
C ASN A 52 3.41 6.20 -4.63
N ASN A 53 3.03 7.12 -5.52
CA ASN A 53 1.65 7.20 -6.02
C ASN A 53 1.38 6.22 -7.17
N ALA A 54 2.39 5.85 -7.94
CA ALA A 54 2.27 4.96 -9.08
C ALA A 54 1.58 3.61 -8.75
N PRO A 55 1.91 2.89 -7.66
CA PRO A 55 1.21 1.66 -7.29
C PRO A 55 -0.29 1.84 -7.04
N ASN A 56 -0.68 2.95 -6.44
CA ASN A 56 -2.09 3.26 -6.17
C ASN A 56 -2.86 3.45 -7.48
N VAL A 57 -2.31 4.25 -8.40
CA VAL A 57 -2.93 4.51 -9.69
C VAL A 57 -3.01 3.23 -10.53
N VAL A 58 -1.93 2.44 -10.59
CA VAL A 58 -1.94 1.15 -11.30
C VAL A 58 -2.98 0.21 -10.69
N TYR A 59 -3.05 0.13 -9.36
CA TYR A 59 -4.05 -0.67 -8.67
C TYR A 59 -5.48 -0.20 -8.97
N GLU A 60 -5.76 1.10 -8.86
CA GLU A 60 -7.09 1.66 -9.10
C GLU A 60 -7.56 1.46 -10.55
N LEU A 61 -6.69 1.72 -11.52
CA LEU A 61 -7.02 1.58 -12.93
C LEU A 61 -7.28 0.13 -13.36
N LEU A 62 -6.45 -0.81 -12.87
CA LEU A 62 -6.51 -2.20 -13.32
C LEU A 62 -7.38 -3.09 -12.45
N LEU A 63 -7.48 -2.79 -11.17
CA LEU A 63 -8.03 -3.73 -10.18
C LEU A 63 -9.09 -3.12 -9.25
N GLY A 64 -8.98 -1.83 -8.91
CA GLY A 64 -9.75 -1.21 -7.82
C GLY A 64 -11.27 -1.29 -8.00
N GLY A 65 -11.77 -0.98 -9.19
CA GLY A 65 -13.21 -1.03 -9.48
C GLY A 65 -13.74 -2.46 -9.65
N ILE A 66 -13.01 -3.31 -10.35
CA ILE A 66 -13.44 -4.67 -10.71
C ILE A 66 -13.36 -5.60 -9.51
N LEU A 67 -12.22 -5.61 -8.79
CA LEU A 67 -12.01 -6.53 -7.67
C LEU A 67 -13.04 -6.31 -6.55
N THR A 68 -13.21 -5.08 -6.09
CA THR A 68 -14.08 -4.80 -4.95
C THR A 68 -15.56 -5.01 -5.30
N ALA A 69 -16.01 -4.54 -6.48
CA ALA A 69 -17.40 -4.66 -6.89
C ALA A 69 -17.81 -6.11 -7.22
N THR A 70 -16.87 -6.92 -7.71
CA THR A 70 -17.16 -8.29 -8.16
C THR A 70 -16.86 -9.33 -7.08
N LEU A 71 -15.74 -9.20 -6.36
CA LEU A 71 -15.30 -10.23 -5.40
C LEU A 71 -16.18 -10.29 -4.14
N VAL A 72 -16.66 -9.16 -3.60
CA VAL A 72 -17.48 -9.18 -2.39
C VAL A 72 -18.78 -9.94 -2.58
N PRO A 73 -19.61 -9.69 -3.61
CA PRO A 73 -20.82 -10.47 -3.87
C PRO A 73 -20.51 -11.94 -4.20
N LEU A 74 -19.42 -12.18 -4.96
CA LEU A 74 -19.01 -13.52 -5.36
C LEU A 74 -18.61 -14.36 -4.15
N PHE A 75 -17.74 -13.87 -3.27
CA PHE A 75 -17.38 -14.55 -2.04
C PHE A 75 -18.57 -14.73 -1.09
N THR A 76 -19.45 -13.73 -0.99
CA THR A 76 -20.67 -13.85 -0.16
C THR A 76 -21.56 -14.99 -0.64
N ARG A 77 -21.74 -15.13 -1.95
CA ARG A 77 -22.56 -16.19 -2.56
C ARG A 77 -21.96 -17.57 -2.29
N HIS A 78 -20.65 -17.76 -2.55
CA HIS A 78 -19.99 -19.05 -2.36
C HIS A 78 -19.85 -19.44 -0.89
N LEU A 79 -19.62 -18.47 0.01
CA LEU A 79 -19.63 -18.72 1.45
C LEU A 79 -21.01 -19.18 1.96
N GLN A 80 -22.11 -18.63 1.41
CA GLN A 80 -23.47 -19.05 1.77
C GLN A 80 -23.84 -20.45 1.24
N SER A 81 -23.26 -20.85 0.11
CA SER A 81 -23.47 -22.18 -0.47
C SER A 81 -22.52 -23.25 0.09
N GLY A 82 -21.52 -22.87 0.91
CA GLY A 82 -20.50 -23.80 1.42
C GLY A 82 -19.53 -24.30 0.36
N ASP A 83 -19.35 -23.55 -0.73
CA ASP A 83 -18.52 -23.91 -1.88
C ASP A 83 -17.09 -23.37 -1.70
N ASP A 84 -16.33 -24.01 -0.84
CA ASP A 84 -14.95 -23.63 -0.52
C ASP A 84 -14.00 -23.87 -1.72
N ASP A 85 -14.30 -24.82 -2.59
CA ASP A 85 -13.48 -25.10 -3.78
C ASP A 85 -13.53 -23.93 -4.77
N SER A 86 -14.71 -23.37 -5.03
CA SER A 86 -14.84 -22.17 -5.87
C SER A 86 -14.15 -20.95 -5.26
N ILE A 87 -14.22 -20.75 -3.94
CA ILE A 87 -13.51 -19.67 -3.25
C ILE A 87 -11.99 -19.81 -3.43
N SER A 88 -11.47 -21.03 -3.27
CA SER A 88 -10.06 -21.34 -3.45
C SER A 88 -9.60 -21.12 -4.89
N ALA A 89 -10.36 -21.57 -5.88
CA ALA A 89 -10.06 -21.39 -7.29
C ALA A 89 -10.04 -19.90 -7.70
N ILE A 90 -11.05 -19.13 -7.28
CA ILE A 90 -11.13 -17.68 -7.57
C ILE A 90 -9.95 -16.95 -6.92
N THR A 91 -9.64 -17.27 -5.67
CA THR A 91 -8.52 -16.66 -4.95
C THR A 91 -7.20 -16.96 -5.64
N SER A 92 -6.96 -18.23 -6.00
CA SER A 92 -5.72 -18.66 -6.68
C SER A 92 -5.55 -17.97 -8.04
N PHE A 93 -6.61 -17.94 -8.84
CA PHE A 93 -6.60 -17.24 -10.13
C PHE A 93 -6.27 -15.75 -9.96
N THR A 94 -6.93 -15.10 -9.00
CA THR A 94 -6.73 -13.66 -8.74
C THR A 94 -5.30 -13.38 -8.28
N VAL A 95 -4.73 -14.21 -7.39
CA VAL A 95 -3.34 -14.06 -6.92
C VAL A 95 -2.35 -14.22 -8.06
N VAL A 96 -2.53 -15.20 -8.95
CA VAL A 96 -1.67 -15.37 -10.14
C VAL A 96 -1.79 -14.17 -11.07
N ALA A 97 -3.00 -13.70 -11.35
CA ALA A 97 -3.22 -12.53 -12.18
C ALA A 97 -2.55 -11.27 -11.59
N LEU A 98 -2.67 -11.06 -10.27
CA LEU A 98 -1.98 -9.98 -9.55
C LEU A 98 -0.47 -10.07 -9.69
N GLY A 99 0.11 -11.27 -9.59
CA GLY A 99 1.54 -11.50 -9.78
C GLY A 99 2.00 -11.10 -11.18
N VAL A 100 1.26 -11.51 -12.21
CA VAL A 100 1.55 -11.16 -13.62
C VAL A 100 1.45 -9.65 -13.84
N ILE A 101 0.37 -9.01 -13.37
CA ILE A 101 0.16 -7.57 -13.49
C ILE A 101 1.29 -6.81 -12.80
N THR A 102 1.66 -7.22 -11.58
CA THR A 102 2.74 -6.59 -10.82
C THR A 102 4.09 -6.73 -11.55
N ALA A 103 4.40 -7.92 -12.07
CA ALA A 103 5.63 -8.15 -12.83
C ALA A 103 5.69 -7.27 -14.09
N LEU A 104 4.58 -7.17 -14.82
CA LEU A 104 4.47 -6.28 -15.98
C LEU A 104 4.62 -4.81 -15.60
N ALA A 105 3.98 -4.37 -14.50
CA ALA A 105 4.12 -3.00 -14.01
C ALA A 105 5.59 -2.69 -13.64
N ILE A 106 6.28 -3.58 -12.95
CA ILE A 106 7.70 -3.43 -12.59
C ILE A 106 8.58 -3.36 -13.85
N ALA A 107 8.31 -4.19 -14.86
CA ALA A 107 9.03 -4.14 -16.13
C ALA A 107 8.81 -2.81 -16.86
N LEU A 108 7.61 -2.24 -16.75
CA LEU A 108 7.22 -0.97 -17.36
C LEU A 108 7.50 0.25 -16.45
N ALA A 109 8.16 0.08 -15.31
CA ALA A 109 8.42 1.17 -14.35
C ALA A 109 9.06 2.43 -14.97
N PRO A 110 10.04 2.34 -15.90
CA PRO A 110 10.59 3.53 -16.54
C PRO A 110 9.53 4.33 -17.32
N LEU A 111 8.64 3.62 -18.02
CA LEU A 111 7.55 4.23 -18.77
C LEU A 111 6.51 4.83 -17.84
N ILE A 112 6.14 4.10 -16.79
CA ILE A 112 5.19 4.57 -15.77
C ILE A 112 5.72 5.85 -15.12
N PHE A 113 6.97 5.84 -14.62
CA PHE A 113 7.56 7.04 -14.02
C PHE A 113 7.58 8.22 -15.00
N LYS A 114 8.01 7.99 -16.24
CA LYS A 114 8.05 9.03 -17.28
C LYS A 114 6.68 9.65 -17.57
N VAL A 115 5.61 8.85 -17.58
CA VAL A 115 4.23 9.34 -17.83
C VAL A 115 3.74 10.21 -16.66
N PHE A 116 4.13 9.89 -15.42
CA PHE A 116 3.72 10.67 -14.25
C PHE A 116 4.63 11.87 -13.96
N SER A 117 5.84 11.92 -14.56
CA SER A 117 6.83 12.99 -14.37
C SER A 117 6.95 13.94 -15.57
N LEU A 118 5.82 14.27 -16.22
CA LEU A 118 5.78 14.92 -17.56
C LEU A 118 6.48 16.28 -17.67
N ASN A 119 6.79 16.99 -16.58
CA ASN A 119 7.54 18.26 -16.63
C ASN A 119 8.32 18.48 -15.32
N PRO A 120 9.52 17.88 -15.15
CA PRO A 120 10.41 18.30 -14.06
C PRO A 120 10.80 19.77 -14.24
N SER A 121 10.97 20.49 -13.14
CA SER A 121 11.45 21.88 -13.18
C SER A 121 12.77 21.98 -13.93
N SER A 122 12.99 23.08 -14.67
CA SER A 122 14.22 23.32 -15.47
C SER A 122 15.51 23.29 -14.66
N ASP A 123 15.41 23.44 -13.34
CA ASP A 123 16.55 23.48 -12.42
C ASP A 123 16.96 22.09 -11.89
N ILE A 124 16.22 21.05 -12.27
CA ILE A 124 16.47 19.67 -11.85
C ILE A 124 17.18 18.91 -12.97
N ASP A 125 18.23 18.18 -12.63
CA ASP A 125 18.87 17.23 -13.55
C ASP A 125 17.87 16.14 -13.94
N ALA A 126 17.38 16.21 -15.17
CA ALA A 126 16.32 15.33 -15.67
C ALA A 126 16.75 13.85 -15.73
N ASP A 127 18.04 13.59 -15.97
CA ASP A 127 18.57 12.23 -16.04
C ASP A 127 18.64 11.62 -14.64
N LEU A 128 19.16 12.33 -13.66
CA LEU A 128 19.18 11.88 -12.25
C LEU A 128 17.76 11.70 -11.70
N PHE A 129 16.86 12.63 -12.01
CA PHE A 129 15.45 12.53 -11.60
C PHE A 129 14.79 11.28 -12.16
N SER A 130 14.98 11.02 -13.45
CA SER A 130 14.43 9.83 -14.11
C SER A 130 15.04 8.54 -13.58
N GLN A 131 16.33 8.50 -13.31
CA GLN A 131 17.03 7.33 -12.77
C GLN A 131 16.57 7.03 -11.35
N ALA A 132 16.65 7.99 -10.43
CA ALA A 132 16.22 7.81 -9.03
C ALA A 132 14.74 7.45 -8.95
N GLY A 133 13.89 8.16 -9.68
CA GLY A 133 12.46 7.91 -9.71
C GLY A 133 12.10 6.54 -10.28
N THR A 134 12.79 6.09 -11.32
CA THR A 134 12.59 4.74 -11.88
C THR A 134 13.00 3.64 -10.90
N ILE A 135 14.12 3.81 -10.21
CA ILE A 135 14.58 2.86 -9.17
C ILE A 135 13.53 2.73 -8.07
N LEU A 136 13.07 3.86 -7.54
CA LEU A 136 12.06 3.89 -6.49
C LEU A 136 10.73 3.30 -6.98
N THR A 137 10.31 3.64 -8.20
CA THR A 137 9.07 3.13 -8.80
C THR A 137 9.10 1.60 -8.91
N ARG A 138 10.21 0.99 -9.33
CA ARG A 138 10.34 -0.48 -9.38
C ARG A 138 10.13 -1.14 -8.03
N LEU A 139 10.71 -0.59 -6.97
CA LEU A 139 10.59 -1.12 -5.62
C LEU A 139 9.18 -0.94 -5.05
N LEU A 140 8.58 0.22 -5.34
CA LEU A 140 7.25 0.57 -4.83
C LEU A 140 6.12 -0.15 -5.60
N LEU A 141 6.29 -0.43 -6.90
CA LEU A 141 5.28 -1.16 -7.69
C LEU A 141 5.01 -2.59 -7.17
N LEU A 142 5.91 -3.17 -6.38
CA LEU A 142 5.64 -4.42 -5.68
C LEU A 142 4.41 -4.32 -4.76
N GLN A 143 4.07 -3.12 -4.29
CA GLN A 143 2.86 -2.87 -3.50
C GLN A 143 1.57 -3.23 -4.23
N VAL A 144 1.53 -3.18 -5.57
CA VAL A 144 0.34 -3.55 -6.37
C VAL A 144 -0.13 -4.95 -6.03
N PHE A 145 0.79 -5.91 -5.94
CA PHE A 145 0.50 -7.27 -5.53
C PHE A 145 -0.15 -7.34 -4.14
N PHE A 146 0.45 -6.66 -3.16
CA PHE A 146 -0.03 -6.69 -1.79
C PHE A 146 -1.32 -5.90 -1.59
N TYR A 147 -1.56 -4.84 -2.35
CA TYR A 147 -2.87 -4.17 -2.39
C TYR A 147 -3.97 -5.12 -2.89
N GLY A 148 -3.70 -5.88 -3.94
CA GLY A 148 -4.63 -6.90 -4.43
C GLY A 148 -4.91 -7.99 -3.40
N VAL A 149 -3.87 -8.53 -2.76
CA VAL A 149 -4.02 -9.51 -1.67
C VAL A 149 -4.86 -8.93 -0.53
N THR A 150 -4.57 -7.70 -0.11
CA THR A 150 -5.34 -7.00 0.93
C THR A 150 -6.81 -6.83 0.53
N SER A 151 -7.08 -6.52 -0.74
CA SER A 151 -8.45 -6.38 -1.26
C SER A 151 -9.21 -7.71 -1.22
N ILE A 152 -8.58 -8.82 -1.60
CA ILE A 152 -9.18 -10.17 -1.49
C ILE A 152 -9.50 -10.47 -0.03
N CYS A 153 -8.53 -10.30 0.88
CA CYS A 153 -8.72 -10.54 2.31
C CYS A 153 -9.84 -9.68 2.88
N THR A 154 -9.89 -8.39 2.52
CA THR A 154 -10.95 -7.46 2.92
C THR A 154 -12.31 -7.94 2.44
N SER A 155 -12.41 -8.39 1.19
CA SER A 155 -13.66 -8.89 0.61
C SER A 155 -14.18 -10.11 1.36
N ILE A 156 -13.32 -11.07 1.69
CA ILE A 156 -13.67 -12.28 2.46
C ILE A 156 -14.05 -11.91 3.90
N LEU A 157 -13.27 -11.04 4.56
CA LEU A 157 -13.56 -10.59 5.93
C LEU A 157 -14.89 -9.83 6.00
N HIS A 158 -15.19 -8.98 5.03
CA HIS A 158 -16.45 -8.24 4.95
C HIS A 158 -17.64 -9.20 4.71
N ALA A 159 -17.48 -10.22 3.83
CA ALA A 159 -18.47 -11.26 3.64
C ALA A 159 -18.75 -12.05 4.94
N ARG A 160 -17.71 -12.24 5.78
CA ARG A 160 -17.81 -12.84 7.13
C ARG A 160 -18.21 -11.84 8.23
N LYS A 161 -18.51 -10.58 7.90
CA LYS A 161 -18.84 -9.48 8.84
C LYS A 161 -17.73 -9.19 9.87
N LYS A 162 -16.47 -9.45 9.51
CA LYS A 162 -15.28 -9.18 10.32
C LYS A 162 -14.59 -7.90 9.83
N PHE A 163 -14.83 -6.77 10.46
CA PHE A 163 -14.35 -5.45 9.97
C PHE A 163 -13.10 -4.94 10.71
N PHE A 164 -12.72 -5.57 11.84
CA PHE A 164 -11.63 -5.11 12.71
C PHE A 164 -10.30 -5.00 11.95
N ALA A 165 -9.88 -6.07 11.30
CA ALA A 165 -8.57 -6.11 10.63
C ALA A 165 -8.45 -5.06 9.53
N ALA A 166 -9.51 -4.89 8.71
CA ALA A 166 -9.54 -3.87 7.66
C ALA A 166 -9.36 -2.44 8.19
N ALA A 167 -9.86 -2.14 9.39
CA ALA A 167 -9.74 -0.83 10.00
C ALA A 167 -8.38 -0.57 10.68
N TRP A 168 -7.74 -1.63 11.22
CA TRP A 168 -6.55 -1.48 12.07
C TRP A 168 -5.22 -1.80 11.39
N THR A 169 -5.19 -2.69 10.40
CA THR A 169 -3.94 -3.05 9.70
C THR A 169 -3.27 -1.88 8.98
N PRO A 170 -3.97 -0.85 8.45
CA PRO A 170 -3.31 0.32 7.89
C PRO A 170 -2.50 1.13 8.92
N VAL A 171 -2.87 1.08 10.21
CA VAL A 171 -2.08 1.70 11.29
C VAL A 171 -0.69 1.06 11.37
N LEU A 172 -0.63 -0.27 11.31
CA LEU A 172 0.64 -1.01 11.31
C LEU A 172 1.49 -0.65 10.10
N ALA A 173 0.89 -0.54 8.92
CA ALA A 173 1.57 -0.11 7.72
C ALA A 173 2.23 1.27 7.89
N ASN A 174 1.51 2.24 8.42
CA ASN A 174 2.04 3.57 8.68
C ASN A 174 3.19 3.55 9.69
N ILE A 175 3.07 2.77 10.78
CA ILE A 175 4.12 2.64 11.79
C ILE A 175 5.41 2.09 11.18
N VAL A 176 5.31 1.02 10.37
CA VAL A 176 6.47 0.42 9.68
C VAL A 176 7.13 1.43 8.76
N THR A 177 6.33 2.15 7.94
CA THR A 177 6.86 3.17 7.03
C THR A 177 7.52 4.32 7.78
N ILE A 178 6.90 4.83 8.87
CA ILE A 178 7.49 5.87 9.73
C ILE A 178 8.83 5.40 10.29
N THR A 179 8.87 4.18 10.82
CA THR A 179 10.10 3.59 11.37
C THR A 179 11.19 3.54 10.30
N SER A 180 10.87 3.08 9.09
CA SER A 180 11.82 3.07 7.98
C SER A 180 12.33 4.47 7.63
N LEU A 181 11.45 5.46 7.54
CA LEU A 181 11.81 6.84 7.23
C LEU A 181 12.78 7.43 8.28
N LEU A 182 12.58 7.14 9.57
CA LEU A 182 13.47 7.60 10.63
C LEU A 182 14.90 7.02 10.53
N PHE A 183 15.07 5.88 9.84
CA PHE A 183 16.39 5.33 9.56
C PHE A 183 17.09 5.99 8.36
N VAL A 184 16.37 6.71 7.50
CA VAL A 184 16.94 7.39 6.33
C VAL A 184 18.09 8.33 6.74
N SER A 185 17.87 9.20 7.74
CA SER A 185 18.88 10.15 8.25
C SER A 185 20.12 9.47 8.87
N ARG A 186 20.08 8.14 9.10
CA ARG A 186 21.24 7.38 9.59
C ARG A 186 22.06 6.73 8.49
N ILE A 187 21.45 6.52 7.34
CA ILE A 187 22.05 5.84 6.17
C ILE A 187 22.49 6.86 5.13
N SER A 188 21.76 7.98 5.03
CA SER A 188 22.13 9.08 4.17
C SER A 188 23.40 9.78 4.68
N SER A 189 24.29 10.08 3.77
CA SER A 189 25.52 10.85 4.02
C SER A 189 25.30 12.35 3.94
N VAL A 190 24.16 12.77 3.40
CA VAL A 190 23.75 14.18 3.20
C VAL A 190 22.37 14.38 3.82
N ASP A 191 22.13 15.53 4.44
CA ASP A 191 20.86 15.89 5.04
C ASP A 191 20.36 17.22 4.48
N PRO A 192 19.23 17.23 3.76
CA PRO A 192 18.39 16.11 3.32
C PRO A 192 19.05 15.27 2.21
N PRO A 193 18.63 13.97 2.04
CA PRO A 193 19.15 13.10 1.00
C PRO A 193 18.86 13.64 -0.41
N THR A 194 19.74 13.34 -1.36
CA THR A 194 19.68 13.84 -2.74
C THR A 194 19.33 12.76 -3.77
N LEU A 195 18.98 13.17 -4.99
CA LEU A 195 18.75 12.25 -6.12
C LEU A 195 19.99 11.42 -6.44
N SER A 196 21.18 12.06 -6.49
CA SER A 196 22.45 11.38 -6.77
C SER A 196 22.75 10.32 -5.71
N GLU A 197 22.49 10.63 -4.43
CA GLU A 197 22.70 9.67 -3.37
C GLU A 197 21.80 8.45 -3.50
N VAL A 198 20.54 8.62 -3.91
CA VAL A 198 19.64 7.48 -4.17
C VAL A 198 20.15 6.64 -5.31
N VAL A 199 20.70 7.22 -6.37
CA VAL A 199 21.25 6.45 -7.50
C VAL A 199 22.48 5.63 -7.06
N ASP A 200 23.35 6.19 -6.22
CA ASP A 200 24.63 5.58 -5.85
C ASP A 200 24.55 4.69 -4.59
N ASN A 201 23.57 4.92 -3.71
CA ASN A 201 23.43 4.22 -2.42
C ASN A 201 22.29 3.20 -2.44
N THR A 202 22.63 1.94 -2.68
CA THR A 202 21.66 0.83 -2.70
C THR A 202 20.90 0.68 -1.37
N SER A 203 21.55 0.94 -0.22
CA SER A 203 20.89 0.87 1.09
C SER A 203 19.78 1.91 1.22
N LEU A 204 20.01 3.12 0.71
CA LEU A 204 19.02 4.19 0.69
C LEU A 204 17.86 3.86 -0.25
N GLN A 205 18.14 3.27 -1.44
CA GLN A 205 17.11 2.78 -2.36
C GLN A 205 16.17 1.79 -1.66
N TRP A 206 16.76 0.77 -1.00
CA TRP A 206 15.98 -0.24 -0.30
C TRP A 206 15.19 0.34 0.86
N LEU A 207 15.77 1.26 1.61
CA LEU A 207 15.10 1.86 2.76
C LEU A 207 13.90 2.72 2.34
N LEU A 208 14.04 3.54 1.31
CA LEU A 208 12.95 4.36 0.78
C LEU A 208 11.89 3.50 0.06
N GLY A 209 12.30 2.62 -0.84
CA GLY A 209 11.38 1.81 -1.63
C GLY A 209 10.74 0.67 -0.83
N MET A 210 11.57 -0.18 -0.21
CA MET A 210 11.07 -1.34 0.55
C MET A 210 10.55 -0.98 1.92
N GLY A 211 10.96 0.16 2.50
CA GLY A 211 10.42 0.64 3.76
C GLY A 211 8.91 0.85 3.69
N SER A 212 8.44 1.57 2.68
CA SER A 212 7.00 1.75 2.41
C SER A 212 6.33 0.45 1.99
N THR A 213 6.97 -0.33 1.11
CA THR A 213 6.46 -1.62 0.65
C THR A 213 6.30 -2.61 1.81
N SER A 214 7.24 -2.64 2.76
CA SER A 214 7.15 -3.48 3.98
C SER A 214 5.94 -3.12 4.83
N GLY A 215 5.55 -1.85 4.90
CA GLY A 215 4.31 -1.43 5.55
C GLY A 215 3.09 -2.10 4.93
N ILE A 216 3.00 -2.13 3.61
CA ILE A 216 1.88 -2.77 2.89
C ILE A 216 1.95 -4.30 3.04
N ILE A 217 3.14 -4.91 3.06
CA ILE A 217 3.32 -6.34 3.34
C ILE A 217 2.78 -6.68 4.74
N VAL A 218 3.15 -5.91 5.76
CA VAL A 218 2.66 -6.11 7.14
C VAL A 218 1.14 -5.98 7.21
N MET A 219 0.57 -5.03 6.49
CA MET A 219 -0.89 -4.88 6.37
C MET A 219 -1.52 -6.13 5.75
N ALA A 220 -0.97 -6.64 4.63
CA ALA A 220 -1.48 -7.84 3.97
C ALA A 220 -1.36 -9.09 4.88
N VAL A 221 -0.23 -9.27 5.56
CA VAL A 221 -0.02 -10.35 6.52
C VAL A 221 -1.01 -10.26 7.67
N GLY A 222 -1.24 -9.08 8.24
CA GLY A 222 -2.24 -8.87 9.29
C GLY A 222 -3.65 -9.25 8.84
N MET A 223 -4.00 -8.94 7.60
CA MET A 223 -5.28 -9.36 7.00
C MET A 223 -5.38 -10.88 6.80
N LEU A 224 -4.31 -11.52 6.31
CA LEU A 224 -4.26 -12.98 6.15
C LEU A 224 -4.38 -13.70 7.50
N LEU A 225 -3.74 -13.20 8.55
CA LEU A 225 -3.86 -13.75 9.90
C LEU A 225 -5.29 -13.63 10.45
N ALA A 226 -6.01 -12.55 10.12
CA ALA A 226 -7.39 -12.33 10.53
C ALA A 226 -8.41 -13.24 9.81
N LEU A 227 -8.03 -13.87 8.70
CA LEU A 227 -8.86 -14.85 7.99
C LEU A 227 -8.90 -16.22 8.69
N ARG A 228 -7.87 -16.53 9.46
CA ARG A 228 -7.81 -17.76 10.29
C ARG A 228 -8.75 -17.64 11.48
#